data_839779b6d4265d65cbf7547570ed22dd
#
_entry.id   839779b6d4265d65cbf7547570ed22dd
#
_cell.length_a   1.000
_cell.length_b   1.000
_cell.length_c   1.000
_cell.angle_alpha   90.00
_cell.angle_beta   90.00
_cell.angle_gamma   90.00
#
_symmetry.space_group_name_H-M   'P 1'
#
loop_
_entity.id
_entity.type
_entity.pdbx_description
1 polymer ?
#
loop_
_entity_poly.entity_id
_entity_poly.type
_entity_poly.pdbx_seq_one_letter_code
_entity_poly.pdbx_strand_id
1 'polypeptide(L)'
;MRFGICTLDEFDLQGKTVLCRVDMNQPIDWDNDALKSTARIEACAPTLKEISDAGAKLVVMAHQGSDIEYENFYNTRPHAKVLEGLIGKEVKWVEDVCGPTAREAISALKDGEILLLDNVRYCSEEQTLFEMKLNLSHEEQAKTQVVKKLAPLGDLYVCDAFAASHRDQPTLCGFEQVLPSAMGRLFEKEYVVISELMESPEKPCVFVLGGSKISDAFIMMETVLGKGVADKVLTGGLVGNILLHAVGKDIGKGSVDFIYAKNYEDYIPKAKELFDKYSDKIVLPTDLGYVENGERKECLIGAVPADIGAIDIGSETIKTYEDLIANAKTVFVNGPMGVFEEAPSEAGTKAVFEALADTDAYTVVGGGDSVTAAKKYKVTDKLGYVCTGGGALIRFLTGEELPVVKALRYAGSKFGPEKK
;
A
#
# COMPACT_ATOMS: atom_id res chain seq x y z
N MET A 1 -18.38 -11.10 8.65
CA MET A 1 -17.29 -11.53 7.72
C MET A 1 -17.35 -10.75 6.43
N ARG A 2 -16.20 -10.31 5.92
CA ARG A 2 -16.03 -9.61 4.63
C ARG A 2 -15.10 -10.42 3.72
N PHE A 3 -15.52 -10.72 2.50
CA PHE A 3 -14.72 -11.50 1.52
C PHE A 3 -14.14 -12.83 2.05
N GLY A 4 -14.89 -13.53 2.94
CA GLY A 4 -14.46 -14.78 3.56
C GLY A 4 -13.51 -14.62 4.76
N ILE A 5 -13.28 -13.39 5.23
CA ILE A 5 -12.42 -13.08 6.39
C ILE A 5 -13.29 -12.55 7.53
N CYS A 6 -13.01 -12.99 8.76
CA CYS A 6 -13.65 -12.43 9.96
C CYS A 6 -13.14 -11.01 10.24
N THR A 7 -14.02 -10.17 10.78
CA THR A 7 -13.70 -8.84 11.33
C THR A 7 -13.76 -8.90 12.85
N LEU A 8 -13.44 -7.81 13.53
CA LEU A 8 -13.55 -7.74 14.99
C LEU A 8 -14.99 -7.93 15.49
N ASP A 9 -15.99 -7.61 14.65
CA ASP A 9 -17.42 -7.69 15.02
C ASP A 9 -17.93 -9.12 15.29
N GLU A 10 -17.21 -10.13 14.83
CA GLU A 10 -17.57 -11.54 15.03
C GLU A 10 -17.06 -12.12 16.36
N PHE A 11 -16.32 -11.34 17.15
CA PHE A 11 -15.68 -11.84 18.37
C PHE A 11 -16.05 -11.01 19.62
N ASP A 12 -16.32 -11.70 20.74
CA ASP A 12 -16.35 -11.07 22.04
C ASP A 12 -14.91 -10.93 22.56
N LEU A 13 -14.45 -9.69 22.75
CA LEU A 13 -13.08 -9.37 23.12
C LEU A 13 -12.85 -9.26 24.63
N GLN A 14 -13.94 -9.16 25.44
CA GLN A 14 -13.83 -8.97 26.88
C GLN A 14 -13.06 -10.11 27.55
N GLY A 15 -11.99 -9.77 28.26
CA GLY A 15 -11.15 -10.72 28.99
C GLY A 15 -10.27 -11.63 28.10
N LYS A 16 -10.36 -11.52 26.78
CA LYS A 16 -9.56 -12.29 25.82
C LYS A 16 -8.16 -11.74 25.69
N THR A 17 -7.19 -12.62 25.50
CA THR A 17 -5.83 -12.22 25.10
C THR A 17 -5.79 -12.14 23.57
N VAL A 18 -5.62 -10.93 23.04
CA VAL A 18 -5.58 -10.66 21.60
C VAL A 18 -4.15 -10.42 21.18
N LEU A 19 -3.62 -11.27 20.29
CA LEU A 19 -2.34 -11.08 19.62
C LEU A 19 -2.58 -10.26 18.35
N CYS A 20 -2.15 -8.99 18.33
CA CYS A 20 -2.40 -8.07 17.23
C CYS A 20 -1.12 -7.73 16.48
N ARG A 21 -1.06 -8.02 15.17
CA ARG A 21 0.05 -7.68 14.28
C ARG A 21 -0.26 -6.41 13.49
N VAL A 22 0.52 -5.38 13.69
CA VAL A 22 0.38 -4.06 13.05
C VAL A 22 1.61 -3.69 12.22
N ASP A 23 1.49 -2.75 11.30
CA ASP A 23 2.62 -2.10 10.63
C ASP A 23 2.87 -0.71 11.24
N MET A 24 3.90 -0.63 12.05
CA MET A 24 4.37 0.61 12.68
C MET A 24 5.79 0.99 12.22
N ASN A 25 6.27 0.43 11.10
CA ASN A 25 7.62 0.70 10.60
C ASN A 25 7.78 2.17 10.22
N GLN A 26 8.73 2.86 10.86
CA GLN A 26 8.99 4.30 10.69
C GLN A 26 10.50 4.58 10.56
N PRO A 27 10.89 5.65 9.85
CA PRO A 27 12.27 6.10 9.89
C PRO A 27 12.69 6.53 11.30
N ILE A 28 13.90 6.12 11.71
CA ILE A 28 14.45 6.40 13.05
C ILE A 28 15.25 7.70 13.05
N ASP A 29 15.07 8.47 14.10
CA ASP A 29 15.91 9.60 14.48
C ASP A 29 16.89 9.14 15.55
N TRP A 30 18.08 8.76 15.14
CA TRP A 30 19.12 8.23 16.01
C TRP A 30 19.66 9.25 17.02
N ASP A 31 19.62 10.54 16.67
CA ASP A 31 20.15 11.60 17.52
C ASP A 31 19.28 11.82 18.76
N ASN A 32 17.98 11.56 18.64
CA ASN A 32 17.00 11.82 19.69
C ASN A 32 16.32 10.54 20.23
N ASP A 33 16.75 9.34 19.83
CA ASP A 33 16.09 8.07 20.18
C ASP A 33 14.56 8.15 19.93
N ALA A 34 14.18 8.61 18.73
CA ALA A 34 12.80 8.94 18.37
C ALA A 34 12.46 8.49 16.96
N LEU A 35 11.20 8.66 16.57
CA LEU A 35 10.71 8.41 15.23
C LEU A 35 10.65 9.72 14.43
N LYS A 36 11.12 9.70 13.17
CA LYS A 36 10.99 10.84 12.25
C LYS A 36 9.56 11.07 11.75
N SER A 37 8.69 10.08 11.90
CA SER A 37 7.28 10.13 11.51
C SER A 37 6.44 9.23 12.41
N THR A 38 5.16 9.52 12.56
CA THR A 38 4.20 8.76 13.38
C THR A 38 3.01 8.22 12.56
N ALA A 39 2.97 8.51 11.27
CA ALA A 39 1.80 8.29 10.42
C ALA A 39 1.26 6.85 10.42
N ARG A 40 2.14 5.83 10.44
CA ARG A 40 1.68 4.43 10.49
C ARG A 40 1.15 4.02 11.85
N ILE A 41 1.71 4.59 12.93
CA ILE A 41 1.23 4.36 14.28
C ILE A 41 -0.15 5.02 14.46
N GLU A 42 -0.30 6.25 13.95
CA GLU A 42 -1.59 6.96 13.93
C GLU A 42 -2.66 6.15 13.18
N ALA A 43 -2.29 5.51 12.07
CA ALA A 43 -3.22 4.72 11.27
C ALA A 43 -3.74 3.45 11.98
N CYS A 44 -2.89 2.75 12.76
CA CYS A 44 -3.28 1.53 13.47
C CYS A 44 -3.80 1.78 14.91
N ALA A 45 -3.53 2.95 15.49
CA ALA A 45 -3.94 3.28 16.86
C ALA A 45 -5.45 3.13 17.11
N PRO A 46 -6.37 3.48 16.18
CA PRO A 46 -7.80 3.27 16.37
C PRO A 46 -8.18 1.80 16.61
N THR A 47 -7.61 0.87 15.84
CA THR A 47 -7.83 -0.58 16.03
C THR A 47 -7.35 -1.03 17.41
N LEU A 48 -6.14 -0.64 17.80
CA LEU A 48 -5.55 -1.03 19.08
C LEU A 48 -6.35 -0.45 20.26
N LYS A 49 -6.83 0.79 20.12
CA LYS A 49 -7.69 1.42 21.10
C LYS A 49 -9.03 0.68 21.24
N GLU A 50 -9.69 0.34 20.13
CA GLU A 50 -10.95 -0.40 20.14
C GLU A 50 -10.81 -1.74 20.85
N ILE A 51 -9.76 -2.53 20.54
CA ILE A 51 -9.51 -3.82 21.17
C ILE A 51 -9.29 -3.67 22.69
N SER A 52 -8.49 -2.68 23.09
CA SER A 52 -8.22 -2.42 24.51
C SER A 52 -9.45 -1.89 25.26
N ASP A 53 -10.25 -0.99 24.63
CA ASP A 53 -11.47 -0.43 25.24
C ASP A 53 -12.56 -1.50 25.38
N ALA A 54 -12.57 -2.51 24.53
CA ALA A 54 -13.43 -3.69 24.65
C ALA A 54 -13.02 -4.64 25.80
N GLY A 55 -11.97 -4.30 26.56
CA GLY A 55 -11.53 -5.08 27.72
C GLY A 55 -10.65 -6.27 27.38
N ALA A 56 -10.05 -6.30 26.20
CA ALA A 56 -9.07 -7.32 25.84
C ALA A 56 -7.70 -7.06 26.51
N LYS A 57 -6.96 -8.12 26.77
CA LYS A 57 -5.52 -8.09 27.09
C LYS A 57 -4.79 -8.02 25.75
N LEU A 58 -4.30 -6.85 25.39
CA LEU A 58 -3.78 -6.58 24.05
C LEU A 58 -2.26 -6.75 23.99
N VAL A 59 -1.81 -7.68 23.15
CA VAL A 59 -0.40 -7.92 22.83
C VAL A 59 -0.14 -7.42 21.40
N VAL A 60 0.66 -6.38 21.27
CA VAL A 60 0.99 -5.76 19.96
C VAL A 60 2.32 -6.28 19.46
N MET A 61 2.35 -6.72 18.21
CA MET A 61 3.52 -7.18 17.48
C MET A 61 3.76 -6.27 16.28
N ALA A 62 4.98 -5.80 16.12
CA ALA A 62 5.36 -4.95 14.99
C ALA A 62 6.81 -5.22 14.55
N HIS A 63 7.13 -4.86 13.31
CA HIS A 63 8.50 -4.83 12.83
C HIS A 63 9.00 -3.39 12.71
N GLN A 64 10.32 -3.22 12.81
CA GLN A 64 11.01 -1.96 12.62
C GLN A 64 12.32 -2.17 11.85
N GLY A 65 12.37 -1.66 10.61
CA GLY A 65 13.50 -1.84 9.71
C GLY A 65 13.74 -3.31 9.32
N SER A 66 14.92 -3.60 8.82
CA SER A 66 15.41 -4.96 8.55
C SER A 66 16.92 -5.03 8.78
N ASP A 67 17.48 -6.23 8.88
CA ASP A 67 18.93 -6.45 8.97
C ASP A 67 19.71 -5.97 7.73
N ILE A 68 19.04 -5.81 6.59
CA ILE A 68 19.59 -5.24 5.36
C ILE A 68 19.60 -3.71 5.42
N GLU A 69 18.62 -3.11 6.11
CA GLU A 69 18.50 -1.66 6.32
C GLU A 69 18.95 -1.27 7.73
N TYR A 70 20.22 -1.38 8.03
CA TYR A 70 20.76 -1.06 9.36
C TYR A 70 20.33 0.29 9.91
N GLU A 71 20.10 1.29 9.05
CA GLU A 71 19.70 2.63 9.44
C GLU A 71 18.36 2.65 10.20
N ASN A 72 17.44 1.75 9.89
CA ASN A 72 16.11 1.70 10.51
C ASN A 72 15.86 0.42 11.31
N PHE A 73 16.84 -0.48 11.43
CA PHE A 73 16.72 -1.71 12.22
C PHE A 73 16.91 -1.44 13.69
N TYR A 74 15.81 -1.24 14.40
CA TYR A 74 15.78 -0.75 15.78
C TYR A 74 14.69 -1.45 16.61
N ASN A 75 14.73 -1.24 17.94
CA ASN A 75 13.70 -1.71 18.85
C ASN A 75 12.39 -0.91 18.71
N THR A 76 11.32 -1.43 19.30
CA THR A 76 9.99 -0.81 19.24
C THR A 76 9.69 0.13 20.42
N ARG A 77 10.65 0.39 21.29
CA ARG A 77 10.46 1.24 22.47
C ARG A 77 9.98 2.66 22.15
N PRO A 78 10.53 3.38 21.14
CA PRO A 78 10.02 4.69 20.76
C PRO A 78 8.55 4.66 20.31
N HIS A 79 8.12 3.56 19.68
CA HIS A 79 6.75 3.37 19.22
C HIS A 79 5.76 3.27 20.38
N ALA A 80 6.15 2.63 21.50
CA ALA A 80 5.30 2.52 22.68
C ALA A 80 4.90 3.89 23.22
N LYS A 81 5.85 4.84 23.30
CA LYS A 81 5.60 6.21 23.77
C LYS A 81 4.63 6.99 22.87
N VAL A 82 4.78 6.84 21.56
CA VAL A 82 3.88 7.48 20.58
C VAL A 82 2.49 6.89 20.69
N LEU A 83 2.40 5.55 20.76
CA LEU A 83 1.14 4.83 20.87
C LEU A 83 0.39 5.19 22.16
N GLU A 84 1.09 5.29 23.29
CA GLU A 84 0.53 5.74 24.58
C GLU A 84 -0.14 7.11 24.45
N GLY A 85 0.54 8.07 23.80
CA GLY A 85 0.00 9.41 23.57
C GLY A 85 -1.25 9.40 22.67
N LEU A 86 -1.31 8.52 21.66
CA LEU A 86 -2.44 8.42 20.73
C LEU A 86 -3.65 7.70 21.34
N ILE A 87 -3.43 6.64 22.10
CA ILE A 87 -4.50 5.85 22.71
C ILE A 87 -5.01 6.48 24.01
N GLY A 88 -4.14 7.22 24.73
CA GLY A 88 -4.44 7.78 26.05
C GLY A 88 -4.46 6.76 27.17
N LYS A 89 -3.76 5.64 27.01
CA LYS A 89 -3.56 4.57 28.00
C LYS A 89 -2.10 4.18 28.05
N GLU A 90 -1.63 3.68 29.19
CA GLU A 90 -0.29 3.12 29.35
C GLU A 90 -0.05 2.00 28.32
N VAL A 91 1.09 2.07 27.61
CA VAL A 91 1.55 1.02 26.71
C VAL A 91 2.84 0.43 27.30
N LYS A 92 2.71 -0.72 27.94
CA LYS A 92 3.84 -1.48 28.46
C LYS A 92 4.73 -1.91 27.29
N TRP A 93 6.04 -1.89 27.49
CA TRP A 93 7.00 -2.38 26.50
C TRP A 93 7.93 -3.40 27.14
N VAL A 94 8.32 -4.42 26.41
CA VAL A 94 9.26 -5.45 26.85
C VAL A 94 10.32 -5.68 25.78
N GLU A 95 11.60 -5.71 26.20
CA GLU A 95 12.77 -5.98 25.35
C GLU A 95 12.88 -7.49 25.08
N ASP A 96 11.84 -8.07 24.53
CA ASP A 96 11.74 -9.48 24.18
C ASP A 96 10.57 -9.68 23.19
N VAL A 97 10.68 -10.66 22.32
CA VAL A 97 9.62 -10.99 21.33
C VAL A 97 8.81 -12.20 21.77
N CYS A 98 9.47 -13.32 22.09
CA CYS A 98 8.79 -14.56 22.44
C CYS A 98 9.56 -15.39 23.50
N GLY A 99 10.55 -14.80 24.14
CA GLY A 99 11.33 -15.38 25.22
C GLY A 99 10.56 -15.43 26.55
N PRO A 100 11.24 -15.76 27.64
CA PRO A 100 10.60 -15.86 28.96
C PRO A 100 9.97 -14.54 29.42
N THR A 101 10.67 -13.41 29.24
CA THR A 101 10.22 -12.10 29.70
C THR A 101 8.94 -11.66 29.00
N ALA A 102 8.87 -11.82 27.65
CA ALA A 102 7.67 -11.54 26.89
C ALA A 102 6.47 -12.39 27.34
N ARG A 103 6.69 -13.70 27.53
CA ARG A 103 5.62 -14.62 27.93
C ARG A 103 5.11 -14.36 29.33
N GLU A 104 5.97 -14.03 30.27
CA GLU A 104 5.62 -13.61 31.62
C GLU A 104 4.83 -12.31 31.62
N ALA A 105 5.27 -11.31 30.84
CA ALA A 105 4.57 -10.05 30.69
C ALA A 105 3.18 -10.22 30.08
N ILE A 106 3.02 -11.07 29.07
CA ILE A 106 1.72 -11.41 28.46
C ILE A 106 0.80 -12.05 29.50
N SER A 107 1.30 -13.03 30.25
CA SER A 107 0.53 -13.75 31.27
C SER A 107 0.09 -12.85 32.44
N ALA A 108 0.82 -11.76 32.69
CA ALA A 108 0.53 -10.80 33.75
C ALA A 108 -0.44 -9.68 33.34
N LEU A 109 -0.82 -9.59 32.06
CA LEU A 109 -1.75 -8.56 31.57
C LEU A 109 -3.13 -8.69 32.22
N LYS A 110 -3.71 -7.54 32.52
CA LYS A 110 -5.11 -7.40 32.97
C LYS A 110 -5.99 -6.94 31.80
N ASP A 111 -7.28 -7.08 31.97
CA ASP A 111 -8.26 -6.62 31.00
C ASP A 111 -8.09 -5.13 30.69
N GLY A 112 -8.04 -4.82 29.40
CA GLY A 112 -7.84 -3.46 28.86
C GLY A 112 -6.38 -2.98 28.84
N GLU A 113 -5.41 -3.75 29.37
CA GLU A 113 -3.99 -3.38 29.30
C GLU A 113 -3.38 -3.71 27.94
N ILE A 114 -2.34 -2.94 27.58
CA ILE A 114 -1.63 -3.03 26.30
C ILE A 114 -0.16 -3.34 26.56
N LEU A 115 0.37 -4.33 25.86
CA LEU A 115 1.78 -4.69 25.84
C LEU A 115 2.31 -4.65 24.41
N LEU A 116 3.30 -3.85 24.14
CA LEU A 116 4.07 -3.89 22.90
C LEU A 116 5.31 -4.76 23.07
N LEU A 117 5.43 -5.81 22.26
CA LEU A 117 6.63 -6.63 22.18
C LEU A 117 7.73 -5.91 21.39
N ASP A 118 8.97 -6.32 21.57
CA ASP A 118 10.06 -5.79 20.76
C ASP A 118 9.96 -6.20 19.30
N ASN A 119 10.84 -5.69 18.46
CA ASN A 119 10.88 -5.87 17.03
C ASN A 119 10.85 -7.35 16.65
N VAL A 120 9.75 -7.79 16.03
CA VAL A 120 9.58 -9.21 15.65
C VAL A 120 10.71 -9.70 14.71
N ARG A 121 11.38 -8.80 14.00
CA ARG A 121 12.52 -9.11 13.14
C ARG A 121 13.82 -9.40 13.90
N TYR A 122 13.84 -9.29 15.22
CA TYR A 122 14.90 -9.85 16.04
C TYR A 122 14.80 -11.39 16.13
N CYS A 123 13.65 -11.96 15.75
CA CYS A 123 13.54 -13.39 15.50
C CYS A 123 14.04 -13.69 14.08
N SER A 124 15.09 -14.50 13.96
CA SER A 124 15.67 -14.88 12.65
C SER A 124 14.65 -15.47 11.68
N GLU A 125 13.64 -16.18 12.18
CA GLU A 125 12.57 -16.77 11.37
C GLU A 125 11.74 -15.72 10.60
N GLU A 126 11.54 -14.53 11.17
CA GLU A 126 10.83 -13.44 10.50
C GLU A 126 11.60 -12.88 9.30
N GLN A 127 12.93 -12.88 9.35
CA GLN A 127 13.78 -12.36 8.29
C GLN A 127 14.15 -13.41 7.26
N THR A 128 14.60 -14.58 7.74
CA THR A 128 15.10 -15.65 6.89
C THR A 128 14.08 -16.12 5.87
N LEU A 129 12.80 -16.23 6.26
CA LEU A 129 11.74 -16.66 5.35
C LEU A 129 11.48 -15.67 4.23
N PHE A 130 11.52 -14.38 4.52
CA PHE A 130 11.28 -13.35 3.52
C PHE A 130 12.51 -13.01 2.68
N GLU A 131 13.63 -12.72 3.32
CA GLU A 131 14.85 -12.23 2.65
C GLU A 131 15.59 -13.36 1.91
N MET A 132 15.63 -14.56 2.50
CA MET A 132 16.28 -15.73 1.89
C MET A 132 15.33 -16.50 0.96
N LYS A 133 14.08 -16.06 0.80
CA LYS A 133 13.07 -16.72 -0.06
C LYS A 133 12.89 -18.20 0.25
N LEU A 134 12.99 -18.57 1.51
CA LEU A 134 12.65 -19.91 1.97
C LEU A 134 11.13 -20.04 1.97
N ASN A 135 10.60 -20.81 1.05
CA ASN A 135 9.17 -21.06 0.94
C ASN A 135 8.74 -22.08 1.99
N LEU A 136 8.21 -21.61 3.12
CA LEU A 136 7.47 -22.44 4.06
C LEU A 136 5.96 -22.27 3.83
N SER A 137 5.22 -23.36 3.85
CA SER A 137 3.77 -23.29 3.91
C SER A 137 3.31 -22.59 5.19
N HIS A 138 2.10 -22.02 5.21
CA HIS A 138 1.56 -21.39 6.43
C HIS A 138 1.49 -22.39 7.60
N GLU A 139 1.24 -23.67 7.33
CA GLU A 139 1.27 -24.74 8.33
C GLU A 139 2.67 -24.97 8.93
N GLU A 140 3.72 -24.82 8.13
CA GLU A 140 5.09 -24.88 8.61
C GLU A 140 5.47 -23.61 9.38
N GLN A 141 5.00 -22.45 8.94
CA GLN A 141 5.17 -21.18 9.66
C GLN A 141 4.53 -21.22 11.06
N ALA A 142 3.39 -21.89 11.21
CA ALA A 142 2.79 -22.15 12.52
C ALA A 142 3.68 -22.97 13.46
N LYS A 143 4.68 -23.65 12.95
CA LYS A 143 5.64 -24.44 13.73
C LYS A 143 6.92 -23.68 14.09
N THR A 144 7.05 -22.44 13.66
CA THR A 144 8.17 -21.55 14.02
C THR A 144 8.19 -21.24 15.52
N GLN A 145 9.33 -20.84 16.04
CA GLN A 145 9.47 -20.59 17.49
C GLN A 145 8.57 -19.45 17.97
N VAL A 146 8.46 -18.39 17.18
CA VAL A 146 7.63 -17.24 17.55
C VAL A 146 6.16 -17.64 17.67
N VAL A 147 5.61 -18.38 16.71
CA VAL A 147 4.20 -18.81 16.74
C VAL A 147 3.97 -19.84 17.84
N LYS A 148 4.82 -20.87 17.94
CA LYS A 148 4.71 -21.92 18.99
C LYS A 148 4.72 -21.38 20.41
N LYS A 149 5.50 -20.30 20.65
CA LYS A 149 5.62 -19.73 21.99
C LYS A 149 4.54 -18.74 22.33
N LEU A 150 4.01 -18.00 21.36
CA LEU A 150 3.01 -16.96 21.59
C LEU A 150 1.57 -17.46 21.41
N ALA A 151 1.29 -18.33 20.44
CA ALA A 151 -0.07 -18.79 20.16
C ALA A 151 -0.77 -19.41 21.38
N PRO A 152 -0.10 -20.23 22.25
CA PRO A 152 -0.75 -20.78 23.44
C PRO A 152 -1.19 -19.75 24.48
N LEU A 153 -0.74 -18.50 24.37
CA LEU A 153 -1.07 -17.39 25.27
C LEU A 153 -2.19 -16.51 24.72
N GLY A 154 -2.58 -16.68 23.46
CA GLY A 154 -3.61 -15.90 22.79
C GLY A 154 -4.91 -16.67 22.62
N ASP A 155 -6.03 -15.96 22.70
CA ASP A 155 -7.37 -16.46 22.38
C ASP A 155 -7.79 -16.10 20.95
N LEU A 156 -7.26 -14.99 20.42
CA LEU A 156 -7.56 -14.43 19.11
C LEU A 156 -6.30 -13.81 18.51
N TYR A 157 -6.12 -14.02 17.20
CA TYR A 157 -5.14 -13.28 16.43
C TYR A 157 -5.82 -12.20 15.57
N VAL A 158 -5.24 -11.00 15.54
CA VAL A 158 -5.72 -9.90 14.70
C VAL A 158 -4.58 -9.40 13.81
N CYS A 159 -4.81 -9.37 12.50
CA CYS A 159 -3.89 -8.73 11.57
C CYS A 159 -4.43 -7.37 11.15
N ASP A 160 -3.70 -6.30 11.49
CA ASP A 160 -3.99 -4.92 11.08
C ASP A 160 -2.86 -4.32 10.20
N ALA A 161 -1.99 -5.19 9.69
CA ALA A 161 -0.80 -4.83 8.92
C ALA A 161 -1.02 -5.00 7.42
N PHE A 162 -2.01 -4.32 6.82
CA PHE A 162 -2.29 -4.44 5.38
C PHE A 162 -1.07 -4.12 4.52
N ALA A 163 -0.31 -3.08 4.83
CA ALA A 163 0.89 -2.71 4.08
C ALA A 163 1.98 -3.82 4.04
N ALA A 164 1.99 -4.72 5.03
CA ALA A 164 2.88 -5.88 5.08
C ALA A 164 2.25 -7.18 4.54
N SER A 165 0.99 -7.17 4.10
CA SER A 165 0.22 -8.38 3.76
C SER A 165 0.74 -9.14 2.53
N HIS A 166 1.65 -8.55 1.77
CA HIS A 166 2.36 -9.17 0.67
C HIS A 166 3.57 -10.01 1.11
N ARG A 167 3.88 -10.01 2.40
CA ARG A 167 5.03 -10.72 2.98
C ARG A 167 4.58 -12.01 3.63
N ASP A 168 5.21 -13.11 3.23
CA ASP A 168 4.93 -14.44 3.76
C ASP A 168 5.88 -14.71 4.94
N GLN A 169 5.47 -14.28 6.14
CA GLN A 169 6.27 -14.30 7.36
C GLN A 169 5.48 -14.90 8.53
N PRO A 170 6.15 -15.56 9.51
CA PRO A 170 5.47 -16.27 10.61
C PRO A 170 4.49 -15.44 11.42
N THR A 171 4.83 -14.19 11.77
CA THR A 171 3.90 -13.34 12.53
C THR A 171 2.75 -12.77 11.69
N LEU A 172 2.77 -12.97 10.37
CA LEU A 172 1.75 -12.53 9.43
C LEU A 172 0.86 -13.65 8.90
N CYS A 173 1.39 -14.89 8.82
CA CYS A 173 0.70 -16.02 8.15
C CYS A 173 0.65 -17.32 8.97
N GLY A 174 1.32 -17.36 10.13
CA GLY A 174 1.41 -18.58 10.94
C GLY A 174 0.35 -18.71 12.02
N PHE A 175 -0.08 -17.63 12.64
CA PHE A 175 -1.06 -17.65 13.73
C PHE A 175 -2.45 -18.10 13.26
N GLU A 176 -2.83 -17.75 12.06
CA GLU A 176 -4.12 -18.09 11.44
C GLU A 176 -4.33 -19.60 11.28
N GLN A 177 -3.24 -20.37 11.31
CA GLN A 177 -3.31 -21.84 11.26
C GLN A 177 -3.78 -22.45 12.58
N VAL A 178 -3.61 -21.75 13.69
CA VAL A 178 -3.77 -22.31 15.05
C VAL A 178 -4.71 -21.49 15.95
N LEU A 179 -5.06 -20.28 15.58
CA LEU A 179 -5.97 -19.40 16.35
C LEU A 179 -7.14 -18.90 15.48
N PRO A 180 -8.32 -18.67 16.09
CA PRO A 180 -9.31 -17.79 15.49
C PRO A 180 -8.66 -16.47 15.10
N SER A 181 -9.01 -15.91 13.94
CA SER A 181 -8.32 -14.74 13.43
C SER A 181 -9.26 -13.76 12.75
N ALA A 182 -8.96 -12.46 12.86
CA ALA A 182 -9.72 -11.37 12.27
C ALA A 182 -8.83 -10.33 11.58
N MET A 183 -9.42 -9.57 10.66
CA MET A 183 -8.87 -8.30 10.22
C MET A 183 -9.04 -7.24 11.31
N GLY A 184 -8.01 -6.42 11.56
CA GLY A 184 -8.17 -5.16 12.26
C GLY A 184 -8.85 -4.10 11.38
N ARG A 185 -9.24 -2.97 11.94
CA ARG A 185 -10.04 -1.94 11.23
C ARG A 185 -9.29 -1.27 10.07
N LEU A 186 -7.97 -1.06 10.21
CA LEU A 186 -7.17 -0.52 9.11
C LEU A 186 -7.08 -1.53 7.98
N PHE A 187 -6.76 -2.79 8.29
CA PHE A 187 -6.71 -3.87 7.29
C PHE A 187 -8.06 -4.04 6.59
N GLU A 188 -9.15 -4.10 7.36
CA GLU A 188 -10.51 -4.22 6.85
C GLU A 188 -10.82 -3.10 5.84
N LYS A 189 -10.58 -1.85 6.23
CA LYS A 189 -10.86 -0.68 5.38
C LYS A 189 -10.05 -0.70 4.08
N GLU A 190 -8.74 -0.94 4.17
CA GLU A 190 -7.86 -1.04 2.99
C GLU A 190 -8.33 -2.17 2.06
N TYR A 191 -8.56 -3.35 2.63
CA TYR A 191 -8.90 -4.54 1.87
C TYR A 191 -10.29 -4.45 1.21
N VAL A 192 -11.28 -3.90 1.91
CA VAL A 192 -12.63 -3.70 1.37
C VAL A 192 -12.60 -2.71 0.21
N VAL A 193 -11.97 -1.54 0.39
CA VAL A 193 -11.89 -0.51 -0.66
C VAL A 193 -11.27 -1.05 -1.94
N ILE A 194 -10.14 -1.75 -1.84
CA ILE A 194 -9.48 -2.26 -3.04
C ILE A 194 -10.20 -3.48 -3.65
N SER A 195 -10.87 -4.29 -2.83
CA SER A 195 -11.67 -5.42 -3.32
C SER A 195 -12.90 -4.92 -4.07
N GLU A 196 -13.62 -3.93 -3.54
CA GLU A 196 -14.76 -3.30 -4.20
C GLU A 196 -14.34 -2.63 -5.51
N LEU A 197 -13.19 -1.91 -5.51
CA LEU A 197 -12.61 -1.33 -6.72
C LEU A 197 -12.35 -2.39 -7.81
N MET A 198 -11.86 -3.56 -7.43
CA MET A 198 -11.48 -4.61 -8.39
C MET A 198 -12.61 -5.52 -8.79
N GLU A 199 -13.64 -5.71 -7.96
CA GLU A 199 -14.74 -6.64 -8.21
C GLU A 199 -15.97 -5.94 -8.82
N SER A 200 -16.31 -4.74 -8.35
CA SER A 200 -17.56 -4.07 -8.72
C SER A 200 -17.51 -2.54 -8.62
N PRO A 201 -16.56 -1.86 -9.29
CA PRO A 201 -16.53 -0.40 -9.27
C PRO A 201 -17.76 0.20 -9.94
N GLU A 202 -18.25 1.31 -9.44
CA GLU A 202 -19.26 2.09 -10.15
C GLU A 202 -18.67 2.63 -11.48
N LYS A 203 -19.46 2.53 -12.55
CA LYS A 203 -19.03 2.88 -13.91
C LYS A 203 -19.55 4.25 -14.32
N PRO A 204 -18.79 5.03 -15.12
CA PRO A 204 -17.47 4.73 -15.69
C PRO A 204 -16.35 4.67 -14.64
N CYS A 205 -15.47 3.67 -14.75
CA CYS A 205 -14.30 3.52 -13.89
C CYS A 205 -13.03 3.90 -14.65
N VAL A 206 -12.32 4.90 -14.15
CA VAL A 206 -11.10 5.46 -14.76
C VAL A 206 -9.88 5.15 -13.90
N PHE A 207 -8.83 4.63 -14.53
CA PHE A 207 -7.53 4.47 -13.92
C PHE A 207 -6.57 5.51 -14.47
N VAL A 208 -5.83 6.19 -13.58
CA VAL A 208 -4.77 7.13 -13.95
C VAL A 208 -3.45 6.51 -13.54
N LEU A 209 -2.65 6.12 -14.52
CA LEU A 209 -1.40 5.39 -14.32
C LEU A 209 -0.21 6.18 -14.87
N GLY A 210 0.72 6.54 -13.97
CA GLY A 210 1.88 7.34 -14.32
C GLY A 210 3.13 6.98 -13.53
N GLY A 211 4.06 7.93 -13.46
CA GLY A 211 5.30 7.78 -12.71
C GLY A 211 6.35 6.89 -13.36
N SER A 212 7.25 6.35 -12.54
CA SER A 212 8.44 5.60 -12.98
C SER A 212 8.45 4.12 -12.60
N LYS A 213 7.43 3.63 -11.90
CA LYS A 213 7.28 2.20 -11.54
C LYS A 213 6.67 1.41 -12.70
N ILE A 214 7.45 1.24 -13.74
CA ILE A 214 7.01 0.79 -15.06
C ILE A 214 6.43 -0.62 -15.00
N SER A 215 7.11 -1.57 -14.34
CA SER A 215 6.64 -2.96 -14.21
C SER A 215 5.25 -3.02 -13.60
N ASP A 216 5.07 -2.36 -12.46
CA ASP A 216 3.81 -2.37 -11.71
C ASP A 216 2.67 -1.75 -12.52
N ALA A 217 2.94 -0.63 -13.19
CA ALA A 217 1.95 0.08 -14.01
C ALA A 217 1.46 -0.77 -15.19
N PHE A 218 2.35 -1.45 -15.92
CA PHE A 218 1.96 -2.28 -17.06
C PHE A 218 1.21 -3.55 -16.62
N ILE A 219 1.63 -4.22 -15.55
CA ILE A 219 0.91 -5.40 -15.03
C ILE A 219 -0.47 -4.98 -14.51
N MET A 220 -0.57 -3.86 -13.80
CA MET A 220 -1.85 -3.31 -13.33
C MET A 220 -2.76 -2.97 -14.51
N MET A 221 -2.25 -2.26 -15.53
CA MET A 221 -2.99 -1.92 -16.74
C MET A 221 -3.55 -3.17 -17.44
N GLU A 222 -2.73 -4.18 -17.64
CA GLU A 222 -3.13 -5.46 -18.22
C GLU A 222 -4.23 -6.13 -17.38
N THR A 223 -4.10 -6.13 -16.06
CA THR A 223 -5.06 -6.74 -15.15
C THR A 223 -6.41 -6.02 -15.18
N VAL A 224 -6.42 -4.69 -15.01
CA VAL A 224 -7.68 -3.94 -14.91
C VAL A 224 -8.43 -3.85 -16.24
N LEU A 225 -7.71 -3.81 -17.36
CA LEU A 225 -8.31 -3.85 -18.70
C LEU A 225 -8.78 -5.27 -19.06
N GLY A 226 -7.98 -6.29 -18.75
CA GLY A 226 -8.28 -7.69 -19.01
C GLY A 226 -9.49 -8.21 -18.24
N LYS A 227 -9.67 -7.76 -17.01
CA LYS A 227 -10.84 -8.07 -16.17
C LYS A 227 -12.04 -7.16 -16.44
N GLY A 228 -11.93 -6.15 -17.30
CA GLY A 228 -13.00 -5.18 -17.56
C GLY A 228 -13.29 -4.26 -16.35
N VAL A 229 -12.36 -4.11 -15.42
CA VAL A 229 -12.46 -3.20 -14.28
C VAL A 229 -12.42 -1.75 -14.75
N ALA A 230 -11.41 -1.37 -15.54
CA ALA A 230 -11.28 -0.03 -16.09
C ALA A 230 -12.05 0.13 -17.42
N ASP A 231 -12.79 1.22 -17.54
CA ASP A 231 -13.37 1.67 -18.81
C ASP A 231 -12.38 2.54 -19.59
N LYS A 232 -11.56 3.32 -18.90
CA LYS A 232 -10.44 4.09 -19.46
C LYS A 232 -9.21 4.01 -18.55
N VAL A 233 -8.04 4.04 -19.18
CA VAL A 233 -6.75 4.19 -18.51
C VAL A 233 -6.06 5.43 -19.07
N LEU A 234 -5.92 6.46 -18.24
CA LEU A 234 -5.21 7.70 -18.56
C LEU A 234 -3.72 7.50 -18.21
N THR A 235 -2.83 7.86 -19.13
CA THR A 235 -1.41 7.58 -18.96
C THR A 235 -0.58 8.85 -18.95
N GLY A 236 0.48 8.88 -18.12
CA GLY A 236 1.39 10.02 -18.03
C GLY A 236 2.76 9.61 -17.49
N GLY A 237 3.61 10.59 -17.29
CA GLY A 237 4.98 10.35 -16.84
C GLY A 237 5.72 9.39 -17.76
N LEU A 238 6.62 8.59 -17.21
CA LEU A 238 7.41 7.64 -18.00
C LEU A 238 6.57 6.50 -18.60
N VAL A 239 5.47 6.11 -17.93
CA VAL A 239 4.50 5.11 -18.45
C VAL A 239 3.90 5.63 -19.77
N GLY A 240 3.43 6.88 -19.80
CA GLY A 240 2.89 7.52 -21.00
C GLY A 240 3.95 7.66 -22.11
N ASN A 241 5.17 8.04 -21.77
CA ASN A 241 6.26 8.18 -22.74
C ASN A 241 6.61 6.83 -23.39
N ILE A 242 6.69 5.75 -22.62
CA ILE A 242 6.97 4.41 -23.17
C ILE A 242 5.83 3.95 -24.10
N LEU A 243 4.58 4.18 -23.72
CA LEU A 243 3.43 3.86 -24.58
C LEU A 243 3.43 4.66 -25.90
N LEU A 244 3.68 5.99 -25.82
CA LEU A 244 3.79 6.84 -27.01
C LEU A 244 4.89 6.35 -27.94
N HIS A 245 6.08 6.06 -27.39
CA HIS A 245 7.20 5.55 -28.18
C HIS A 245 6.88 4.18 -28.81
N ALA A 246 6.26 3.28 -28.05
CA ALA A 246 5.87 1.94 -28.52
C ALA A 246 4.91 1.96 -29.70
N VAL A 247 4.02 2.96 -29.78
CA VAL A 247 3.09 3.12 -30.90
C VAL A 247 3.66 4.01 -32.02
N GLY A 248 4.96 4.28 -32.02
CA GLY A 248 5.66 4.99 -33.07
C GLY A 248 5.47 6.51 -33.05
N LYS A 249 5.06 7.09 -31.92
CA LYS A 249 4.98 8.53 -31.76
C LYS A 249 6.36 9.10 -31.44
N ASP A 250 6.69 10.21 -32.06
CA ASP A 250 7.92 10.94 -31.75
C ASP A 250 7.75 11.76 -30.46
N ILE A 251 8.53 11.43 -29.45
CA ILE A 251 8.55 12.07 -28.13
C ILE A 251 9.86 12.83 -27.87
N GLY A 252 10.66 13.04 -28.91
CA GLY A 252 11.98 13.64 -28.84
C GLY A 252 13.07 12.66 -28.38
N LYS A 253 14.28 12.83 -28.93
CA LYS A 253 15.42 11.95 -28.64
C LYS A 253 15.77 11.92 -27.16
N GLY A 254 15.70 13.06 -26.46
CA GLY A 254 15.96 13.11 -25.00
C GLY A 254 15.05 12.20 -24.18
N SER A 255 13.75 12.11 -24.52
CA SER A 255 12.83 11.17 -23.88
C SER A 255 13.16 9.71 -24.19
N VAL A 256 13.51 9.41 -25.45
CA VAL A 256 13.90 8.07 -25.88
C VAL A 256 15.19 7.63 -25.20
N ASP A 257 16.20 8.47 -25.20
CA ASP A 257 17.48 8.19 -24.54
C ASP A 257 17.29 7.92 -23.04
N PHE A 258 16.37 8.62 -22.38
CA PHE A 258 16.06 8.38 -20.97
C PHE A 258 15.45 6.99 -20.72
N ILE A 259 14.56 6.53 -21.61
CA ILE A 259 13.95 5.17 -21.53
C ILE A 259 15.06 4.11 -21.57
N TYR A 260 15.99 4.23 -22.54
CA TYR A 260 17.11 3.30 -22.68
C TYR A 260 18.13 3.40 -21.54
N ALA A 261 18.44 4.60 -21.06
CA ALA A 261 19.36 4.82 -19.94
C ALA A 261 18.84 4.21 -18.61
N LYS A 262 17.54 4.03 -18.49
CA LYS A 262 16.89 3.37 -17.33
C LYS A 262 16.67 1.87 -17.54
N ASN A 263 17.10 1.29 -18.66
CA ASN A 263 16.90 -0.10 -19.05
C ASN A 263 15.41 -0.48 -19.10
N TYR A 264 14.58 0.39 -19.68
CA TYR A 264 13.13 0.16 -19.83
C TYR A 264 12.73 -0.22 -21.26
N GLU A 265 13.67 -0.45 -22.15
CA GLU A 265 13.45 -0.86 -23.54
C GLU A 265 12.68 -2.18 -23.67
N ASP A 266 12.85 -3.10 -22.72
CA ASP A 266 12.12 -4.38 -22.69
C ASP A 266 10.61 -4.22 -22.49
N TYR A 267 10.17 -3.05 -22.00
CA TYR A 267 8.75 -2.74 -21.87
C TYR A 267 8.10 -2.22 -23.13
N ILE A 268 8.89 -1.77 -24.13
CA ILE A 268 8.33 -1.21 -25.39
C ILE A 268 7.48 -2.23 -26.15
N PRO A 269 7.91 -3.50 -26.37
CA PRO A 269 7.06 -4.51 -27.00
C PRO A 269 5.77 -4.79 -26.22
N LYS A 270 5.85 -4.87 -24.90
CA LYS A 270 4.69 -5.09 -24.03
C LYS A 270 3.71 -3.92 -24.06
N ALA A 271 4.22 -2.69 -24.06
CA ALA A 271 3.41 -1.49 -24.19
C ALA A 271 2.63 -1.46 -25.52
N LYS A 272 3.31 -1.85 -26.62
CA LYS A 272 2.67 -1.95 -27.93
C LYS A 272 1.57 -3.00 -27.94
N GLU A 273 1.82 -4.20 -27.44
CA GLU A 273 0.84 -5.27 -27.35
C GLU A 273 -0.42 -4.83 -26.56
N LEU A 274 -0.22 -4.19 -25.39
CA LEU A 274 -1.31 -3.68 -24.58
C LEU A 274 -2.12 -2.62 -25.33
N PHE A 275 -1.45 -1.69 -25.99
CA PHE A 275 -2.13 -0.64 -26.74
C PHE A 275 -2.89 -1.22 -27.93
N ASP A 276 -2.29 -2.12 -28.71
CA ASP A 276 -2.97 -2.77 -29.85
C ASP A 276 -4.24 -3.51 -29.41
N LYS A 277 -4.23 -4.11 -28.23
CA LYS A 277 -5.37 -4.87 -27.67
C LYS A 277 -6.46 -3.97 -27.06
N TYR A 278 -6.09 -2.81 -26.51
CA TYR A 278 -6.99 -1.95 -25.73
C TYR A 278 -6.92 -0.48 -26.16
N SER A 279 -6.67 -0.21 -27.45
CA SER A 279 -6.51 1.14 -27.99
C SER A 279 -7.72 2.05 -27.80
N ASP A 280 -8.92 1.48 -27.69
CA ASP A 280 -10.15 2.19 -27.39
C ASP A 280 -10.28 2.60 -25.91
N LYS A 281 -9.49 2.00 -25.03
CA LYS A 281 -9.52 2.24 -23.58
C LYS A 281 -8.30 2.97 -23.03
N ILE A 282 -7.13 2.79 -23.65
CA ILE A 282 -5.90 3.49 -23.24
C ILE A 282 -5.88 4.88 -23.84
N VAL A 283 -5.84 5.89 -23.00
CA VAL A 283 -5.80 7.29 -23.40
C VAL A 283 -4.35 7.78 -23.26
N LEU A 284 -3.73 8.06 -24.40
CA LEU A 284 -2.38 8.61 -24.49
C LEU A 284 -2.40 10.13 -24.44
N PRO A 285 -1.34 10.77 -23.91
CA PRO A 285 -1.16 12.21 -24.07
C PRO A 285 -1.18 12.65 -25.53
N THR A 286 -1.73 13.81 -25.82
CA THR A 286 -1.76 14.44 -27.17
C THR A 286 -0.72 15.53 -27.30
N ASP A 287 -0.27 16.06 -26.17
CA ASP A 287 0.78 17.06 -26.04
C ASP A 287 1.63 16.78 -24.78
N LEU A 288 2.81 17.32 -24.75
CA LEU A 288 3.82 17.09 -23.71
C LEU A 288 4.37 18.42 -23.19
N GLY A 289 4.70 18.43 -21.88
CA GLY A 289 5.43 19.49 -21.23
C GLY A 289 6.91 19.16 -21.13
N TYR A 290 7.77 20.16 -21.32
CA TYR A 290 9.21 20.08 -21.15
C TYR A 290 9.76 21.37 -20.52
N VAL A 291 11.00 21.35 -20.05
CA VAL A 291 11.67 22.54 -19.50
C VAL A 291 12.82 22.95 -20.41
N GLU A 292 12.82 24.20 -20.81
CA GLU A 292 13.91 24.83 -21.55
C GLU A 292 14.27 26.14 -20.88
N ASN A 293 15.55 26.31 -20.58
CA ASN A 293 16.09 27.49 -19.87
C ASN A 293 15.41 27.75 -18.51
N GLY A 294 14.97 26.71 -17.83
CA GLY A 294 14.28 26.79 -16.52
C GLY A 294 12.79 27.15 -16.61
N GLU A 295 12.23 27.29 -17.79
CA GLU A 295 10.82 27.60 -18.03
C GLU A 295 10.10 26.41 -18.63
N ARG A 296 8.85 26.19 -18.17
CA ARG A 296 7.93 25.23 -18.78
C ARG A 296 7.53 25.67 -20.16
N LYS A 297 7.63 24.74 -21.10
CA LYS A 297 7.08 24.85 -22.46
C LYS A 297 6.25 23.62 -22.80
N GLU A 298 5.39 23.75 -23.76
CA GLU A 298 4.50 22.68 -24.23
C GLU A 298 4.58 22.54 -25.75
N CYS A 299 4.39 21.32 -26.22
CA CYS A 299 4.35 21.04 -27.66
C CYS A 299 3.45 19.84 -27.94
N LEU A 300 2.92 19.78 -29.16
CA LEU A 300 2.25 18.58 -29.66
C LEU A 300 3.23 17.42 -29.77
N ILE A 301 2.72 16.20 -29.71
CA ILE A 301 3.49 14.99 -30.00
C ILE A 301 4.12 15.12 -31.40
N GLY A 302 5.40 14.82 -31.49
CA GLY A 302 6.21 14.99 -32.73
C GLY A 302 6.90 16.36 -32.86
N ALA A 303 6.72 17.26 -31.90
CA ALA A 303 7.37 18.58 -31.90
C ALA A 303 8.26 18.84 -30.70
N VAL A 304 8.57 17.81 -29.91
CA VAL A 304 9.49 17.90 -28.76
C VAL A 304 10.90 18.21 -29.29
N PRO A 305 11.60 19.21 -28.75
CA PRO A 305 12.98 19.50 -29.18
C PRO A 305 13.88 18.27 -28.98
N ALA A 306 14.76 18.03 -29.98
CA ALA A 306 15.50 16.77 -30.08
C ALA A 306 16.32 16.40 -28.83
N ASP A 307 16.94 17.40 -28.19
CA ASP A 307 17.86 17.17 -27.07
C ASP A 307 17.19 17.34 -25.69
N ILE A 308 15.86 17.52 -25.65
CA ILE A 308 15.10 17.76 -24.43
C ILE A 308 14.17 16.57 -24.21
N GLY A 309 14.05 16.11 -22.94
CA GLY A 309 13.09 15.09 -22.53
C GLY A 309 11.76 15.70 -22.13
N ALA A 310 10.66 15.05 -22.52
CA ALA A 310 9.34 15.36 -21.98
C ALA A 310 9.24 14.91 -20.51
N ILE A 311 8.81 15.82 -19.65
CA ILE A 311 8.80 15.61 -18.20
C ILE A 311 7.40 15.73 -17.59
N ASP A 312 6.40 16.09 -18.38
CA ASP A 312 5.02 16.23 -17.96
C ASP A 312 4.08 16.05 -19.17
N ILE A 313 2.79 15.96 -18.93
CA ILE A 313 1.74 16.08 -19.95
C ILE A 313 1.45 17.56 -20.25
N GLY A 314 0.97 17.88 -21.45
CA GLY A 314 0.63 19.24 -21.83
C GLY A 314 -0.80 19.64 -21.50
N SER A 315 -1.16 20.90 -21.75
CA SER A 315 -2.45 21.48 -21.34
C SER A 315 -3.67 20.91 -22.08
N GLU A 316 -3.53 20.46 -23.32
CA GLU A 316 -4.63 19.80 -24.03
C GLU A 316 -4.92 18.40 -23.44
N THR A 317 -3.87 17.68 -23.06
CA THR A 317 -3.98 16.40 -22.36
C THR A 317 -4.61 16.59 -20.99
N ILE A 318 -4.17 17.60 -20.24
CA ILE A 318 -4.74 17.96 -18.93
C ILE A 318 -6.26 18.15 -19.05
N LYS A 319 -6.69 19.00 -19.96
CA LYS A 319 -8.12 19.26 -20.17
C LYS A 319 -8.92 17.99 -20.50
N THR A 320 -8.38 17.13 -21.34
CA THR A 320 -8.99 15.83 -21.68
C THR A 320 -9.12 14.93 -20.44
N TYR A 321 -8.09 14.92 -19.58
CA TYR A 321 -8.09 14.08 -18.37
C TYR A 321 -9.03 14.63 -17.31
N GLU A 322 -9.09 15.95 -17.13
CA GLU A 322 -10.09 16.62 -16.26
C GLU A 322 -11.51 16.26 -16.68
N ASP A 323 -11.83 16.33 -17.98
CA ASP A 323 -13.15 15.96 -18.51
C ASP A 323 -13.49 14.48 -18.25
N LEU A 324 -12.52 13.57 -18.42
CA LEU A 324 -12.73 12.14 -18.17
C LEU A 324 -12.90 11.83 -16.69
N ILE A 325 -12.17 12.49 -15.82
CA ILE A 325 -12.28 12.38 -14.36
C ILE A 325 -13.63 12.92 -13.87
N ALA A 326 -14.04 14.09 -14.35
CA ALA A 326 -15.30 14.72 -13.97
C ALA A 326 -16.53 13.88 -14.34
N ASN A 327 -16.46 13.10 -15.43
CA ASN A 327 -17.55 12.22 -15.90
C ASN A 327 -17.46 10.77 -15.36
N ALA A 328 -16.44 10.45 -14.56
CA ALA A 328 -16.30 9.13 -13.93
C ALA A 328 -17.24 8.97 -12.72
N LYS A 329 -17.42 7.70 -12.31
CA LYS A 329 -18.05 7.33 -11.02
C LYS A 329 -17.01 6.79 -10.04
N THR A 330 -15.97 6.15 -10.58
CA THR A 330 -14.84 5.68 -9.78
C THR A 330 -13.54 6.10 -10.48
N VAL A 331 -12.60 6.66 -9.72
CA VAL A 331 -11.26 6.99 -10.23
C VAL A 331 -10.20 6.40 -9.31
N PHE A 332 -9.26 5.66 -9.88
CA PHE A 332 -8.07 5.19 -9.17
C PHE A 332 -6.82 5.83 -9.74
N VAL A 333 -5.92 6.30 -8.88
CA VAL A 333 -4.66 6.95 -9.29
C VAL A 333 -3.45 6.25 -8.67
N ASN A 334 -2.47 5.92 -9.51
CA ASN A 334 -1.17 5.41 -9.10
C ASN A 334 -0.05 6.00 -9.97
N GLY A 335 0.72 6.87 -9.38
CA GLY A 335 1.85 7.57 -10.01
C GLY A 335 1.50 8.93 -10.60
N PRO A 336 2.47 9.86 -10.61
CA PRO A 336 2.31 11.21 -11.13
C PRO A 336 2.33 11.28 -12.65
N MET A 337 1.81 12.37 -13.21
CA MET A 337 1.79 12.62 -14.67
C MET A 337 3.12 13.17 -15.19
N GLY A 338 3.99 13.63 -14.31
CA GLY A 338 5.28 14.21 -14.61
C GLY A 338 6.19 14.28 -13.39
N VAL A 339 7.30 14.98 -13.49
CA VAL A 339 8.26 15.22 -12.39
C VAL A 339 7.68 16.30 -11.47
N PHE A 340 6.73 15.92 -10.65
CA PHE A 340 5.90 16.84 -9.85
C PHE A 340 6.66 17.49 -8.67
N GLU A 341 7.85 17.04 -8.36
CA GLU A 341 8.72 17.60 -7.33
C GLU A 341 9.19 19.01 -7.71
N GLU A 342 9.33 19.28 -9.00
CA GLU A 342 9.83 20.52 -9.54
C GLU A 342 8.69 21.38 -10.10
N ALA A 343 8.63 22.67 -9.71
CA ALA A 343 7.55 23.57 -10.08
C ALA A 343 7.29 23.69 -11.61
N PRO A 344 8.30 23.71 -12.51
CA PRO A 344 8.04 23.80 -13.95
C PRO A 344 7.36 22.54 -14.54
N SER A 345 7.41 21.40 -13.85
CA SER A 345 6.94 20.09 -14.34
C SER A 345 5.81 19.47 -13.52
N GLU A 346 5.21 20.24 -12.62
CA GLU A 346 4.13 19.74 -11.75
C GLU A 346 2.72 19.91 -12.33
N ALA A 347 2.55 20.66 -13.40
CA ALA A 347 1.23 21.12 -13.87
C ALA A 347 0.26 19.98 -14.15
N GLY A 348 0.70 18.93 -14.84
CA GLY A 348 -0.13 17.77 -15.15
C GLY A 348 -0.56 16.99 -13.90
N THR A 349 0.37 16.74 -12.99
CA THR A 349 0.06 16.05 -11.74
C THR A 349 -0.86 16.90 -10.87
N LYS A 350 -0.59 18.19 -10.75
CA LYS A 350 -1.41 19.12 -9.98
C LYS A 350 -2.85 19.17 -10.50
N ALA A 351 -3.04 19.35 -11.79
CA ALA A 351 -4.35 19.42 -12.41
C ALA A 351 -5.16 18.13 -12.20
N VAL A 352 -4.54 16.96 -12.37
CA VAL A 352 -5.20 15.68 -12.09
C VAL A 352 -5.65 15.59 -10.63
N PHE A 353 -4.80 15.96 -9.67
CA PHE A 353 -5.15 15.89 -8.25
C PHE A 353 -6.21 16.94 -7.85
N GLU A 354 -6.22 18.12 -8.46
CA GLU A 354 -7.28 19.10 -8.30
C GLU A 354 -8.61 18.59 -8.87
N ALA A 355 -8.59 17.96 -10.06
CA ALA A 355 -9.78 17.33 -10.64
C ALA A 355 -10.34 16.20 -9.76
N LEU A 356 -9.45 15.38 -9.12
CA LEU A 356 -9.88 14.37 -8.16
C LEU A 356 -10.55 14.95 -6.92
N ALA A 357 -10.15 16.15 -6.51
CA ALA A 357 -10.71 16.83 -5.36
C ALA A 357 -12.06 17.51 -5.65
N ASP A 358 -12.33 17.78 -6.92
CA ASP A 358 -13.51 18.55 -7.36
C ASP A 358 -14.57 17.66 -8.04
N THR A 359 -14.31 16.36 -8.26
CA THR A 359 -15.26 15.41 -8.85
C THR A 359 -16.20 14.80 -7.81
N ASP A 360 -17.42 14.42 -8.24
CA ASP A 360 -18.35 13.60 -7.45
C ASP A 360 -18.03 12.10 -7.50
N ALA A 361 -17.00 11.69 -8.24
CA ALA A 361 -16.58 10.29 -8.33
C ALA A 361 -15.98 9.80 -6.99
N TYR A 362 -16.12 8.51 -6.70
CA TYR A 362 -15.35 7.90 -5.63
C TYR A 362 -13.89 7.78 -6.04
N THR A 363 -13.03 8.55 -5.40
CA THR A 363 -11.60 8.65 -5.73
C THR A 363 -10.74 7.82 -4.79
N VAL A 364 -9.90 6.96 -5.35
CA VAL A 364 -8.95 6.12 -4.60
C VAL A 364 -7.53 6.44 -5.07
N VAL A 365 -6.66 6.80 -4.15
CA VAL A 365 -5.26 7.14 -4.45
C VAL A 365 -4.34 6.11 -3.82
N GLY A 366 -3.44 5.54 -4.62
CA GLY A 366 -2.46 4.55 -4.18
C GLY A 366 -1.04 4.87 -4.65
N GLY A 367 -0.07 4.27 -3.95
CA GLY A 367 1.36 4.48 -4.23
C GLY A 367 1.96 5.71 -3.55
N GLY A 368 3.22 5.58 -3.10
CA GLY A 368 3.89 6.60 -2.29
C GLY A 368 3.95 7.98 -2.93
N ASP A 369 4.28 8.02 -4.24
CA ASP A 369 4.39 9.27 -4.99
C ASP A 369 3.03 9.98 -5.12
N SER A 370 1.95 9.22 -5.35
CA SER A 370 0.59 9.75 -5.41
C SER A 370 0.12 10.29 -4.05
N VAL A 371 0.43 9.60 -2.96
CA VAL A 371 0.14 10.07 -1.60
C VAL A 371 0.92 11.36 -1.29
N THR A 372 2.18 11.44 -1.74
CA THR A 372 3.00 12.65 -1.60
C THR A 372 2.42 13.80 -2.41
N ALA A 373 1.97 13.55 -3.64
CA ALA A 373 1.32 14.56 -4.48
C ALA A 373 0.00 15.07 -3.83
N ALA A 374 -0.85 14.16 -3.31
CA ALA A 374 -2.08 14.55 -2.61
C ALA A 374 -1.82 15.48 -1.42
N LYS A 375 -0.75 15.21 -0.65
CA LYS A 375 -0.32 16.07 0.47
C LYS A 375 0.24 17.40 -0.03
N LYS A 376 1.10 17.40 -1.07
CA LYS A 376 1.69 18.60 -1.67
C LYS A 376 0.63 19.57 -2.13
N TYR A 377 -0.42 19.08 -2.79
CA TYR A 377 -1.52 19.92 -3.31
C TYR A 377 -2.66 20.12 -2.30
N LYS A 378 -2.53 19.59 -1.08
CA LYS A 378 -3.49 19.77 0.03
C LYS A 378 -4.91 19.31 -0.31
N VAL A 379 -5.01 18.20 -1.04
CA VAL A 379 -6.30 17.63 -1.45
C VAL A 379 -6.68 16.35 -0.70
N THR A 380 -5.83 15.87 0.17
CA THR A 380 -5.99 14.57 0.88
C THR A 380 -7.38 14.41 1.51
N ASP A 381 -7.90 15.44 2.17
CA ASP A 381 -9.17 15.40 2.89
C ASP A 381 -10.41 15.45 1.97
N LYS A 382 -10.21 15.75 0.68
CA LYS A 382 -11.26 15.76 -0.33
C LYS A 382 -11.36 14.46 -1.13
N LEU A 383 -10.37 13.57 -0.99
CA LEU A 383 -10.31 12.30 -1.69
C LEU A 383 -11.16 11.23 -0.98
N GLY A 384 -11.81 10.36 -1.74
CA GLY A 384 -12.63 9.28 -1.20
C GLY A 384 -11.83 8.32 -0.33
N TYR A 385 -10.64 7.88 -0.80
CA TYR A 385 -9.72 7.07 -0.01
C TYR A 385 -8.25 7.25 -0.44
N VAL A 386 -7.36 7.35 0.53
CA VAL A 386 -5.91 7.35 0.32
C VAL A 386 -5.34 6.10 0.94
N CYS A 387 -4.91 5.15 0.07
CA CYS A 387 -4.36 3.87 0.49
C CYS A 387 -2.97 4.02 1.10
N THR A 388 -2.73 3.34 2.20
CA THR A 388 -1.41 3.26 2.85
C THR A 388 -0.67 1.96 2.52
N GLY A 389 -1.30 1.06 1.79
CA GLY A 389 -0.87 -0.31 1.55
C GLY A 389 0.42 -0.51 0.76
N GLY A 390 0.96 0.52 0.10
CA GLY A 390 2.24 0.45 -0.61
C GLY A 390 2.36 -0.76 -1.54
N GLY A 391 3.36 -1.62 -1.30
CA GLY A 391 3.60 -2.81 -2.12
C GLY A 391 2.46 -3.83 -2.10
N ALA A 392 1.73 -3.95 -1.00
CA ALA A 392 0.58 -4.86 -0.91
C ALA A 392 -0.56 -4.42 -1.83
N LEU A 393 -0.86 -3.11 -1.86
CA LEU A 393 -1.84 -2.55 -2.79
C LEU A 393 -1.49 -2.88 -4.24
N ILE A 394 -0.24 -2.65 -4.64
CA ILE A 394 0.21 -2.89 -6.02
C ILE A 394 0.04 -4.37 -6.38
N ARG A 395 0.51 -5.29 -5.53
CA ARG A 395 0.37 -6.73 -5.77
C ARG A 395 -1.09 -7.18 -5.87
N PHE A 396 -1.96 -6.62 -5.02
CA PHE A 396 -3.39 -6.91 -5.11
C PHE A 396 -3.98 -6.44 -6.44
N LEU A 397 -3.67 -5.22 -6.88
CA LEU A 397 -4.15 -4.65 -8.13
C LEU A 397 -3.55 -5.33 -9.38
N THR A 398 -2.39 -5.96 -9.26
CA THR A 398 -1.81 -6.81 -10.31
C THR A 398 -2.38 -8.22 -10.33
N GLY A 399 -3.33 -8.54 -9.44
CA GLY A 399 -4.04 -9.81 -9.40
C GLY A 399 -3.34 -10.91 -8.61
N GLU A 400 -2.28 -10.59 -7.87
CA GLU A 400 -1.62 -11.54 -6.98
C GLU A 400 -2.47 -11.78 -5.71
N GLU A 401 -2.57 -13.03 -5.28
CA GLU A 401 -3.16 -13.37 -3.98
C GLU A 401 -2.17 -13.00 -2.87
N LEU A 402 -2.60 -12.11 -1.95
CA LEU A 402 -1.76 -11.73 -0.83
C LEU A 402 -1.67 -12.87 0.21
N PRO A 403 -0.46 -13.27 0.66
CA PRO A 403 -0.28 -14.36 1.62
C PRO A 403 -1.14 -14.22 2.89
N VAL A 404 -1.18 -13.01 3.46
CA VAL A 404 -1.99 -12.74 4.67
C VAL A 404 -3.48 -12.86 4.42
N VAL A 405 -3.97 -12.42 3.26
CA VAL A 405 -5.38 -12.60 2.86
C VAL A 405 -5.73 -14.08 2.77
N LYS A 406 -4.85 -14.88 2.17
CA LYS A 406 -4.99 -16.33 2.10
C LYS A 406 -5.03 -16.97 3.48
N ALA A 407 -4.12 -16.57 4.38
CA ALA A 407 -4.08 -17.06 5.75
C ALA A 407 -5.35 -16.70 6.55
N LEU A 408 -5.79 -15.45 6.48
CA LEU A 408 -7.02 -14.99 7.15
C LEU A 408 -8.29 -15.68 6.62
N ARG A 409 -8.38 -15.92 5.30
CA ARG A 409 -9.47 -16.70 4.71
C ARG A 409 -9.50 -18.14 5.23
N TYR A 410 -8.31 -18.76 5.34
CA TYR A 410 -8.19 -20.09 5.94
C TYR A 410 -8.71 -20.10 7.38
N ALA A 411 -8.29 -19.14 8.22
CA ALA A 411 -8.79 -19.03 9.59
C ALA A 411 -10.31 -18.80 9.62
N GLY A 412 -10.85 -17.94 8.75
CA GLY A 412 -12.28 -17.71 8.61
C GLY A 412 -13.07 -18.98 8.26
N SER A 413 -12.48 -19.86 7.44
CA SER A 413 -13.10 -21.14 7.08
C SER A 413 -13.01 -22.19 8.20
N LYS A 414 -11.95 -22.14 9.03
CA LYS A 414 -11.66 -23.14 10.06
C LYS A 414 -12.24 -22.78 11.43
N PHE A 415 -12.18 -21.52 11.80
CA PHE A 415 -12.52 -21.02 13.15
C PHE A 415 -13.62 -19.96 13.13
N GLY A 416 -14.13 -19.58 11.95
CA GLY A 416 -15.16 -18.56 11.83
C GLY A 416 -16.47 -19.03 12.47
N PRO A 417 -17.38 -18.07 12.78
CA PRO A 417 -18.70 -18.42 13.33
C PRO A 417 -19.43 -19.35 12.36
N GLU A 418 -20.04 -20.40 12.88
CA GLU A 418 -20.88 -21.30 12.09
C GLU A 418 -21.92 -20.45 11.32
N LYS A 419 -22.04 -20.69 10.02
CA LYS A 419 -23.11 -20.07 9.22
C LYS A 419 -24.45 -20.51 9.82
N LYS A 420 -25.09 -19.59 10.57
CA LYS A 420 -26.45 -19.77 11.04
C LYS A 420 -27.45 -19.75 9.88
#